data_8fb4be673ef4ef3ffc2ca2e85659ede9
#
_entry.id   8fb4be673ef4ef3ffc2ca2e85659ede9
#
_cell.length_a   1.000
_cell.length_b   1.000
_cell.length_c   1.000
_cell.angle_alpha   90.00
_cell.angle_beta   90.00
_cell.angle_gamma   90.00
#
_symmetry.space_group_name_H-M   'P 1'
#
loop_
_entity.id
_entity.type
_entity.pdbx_description
1 polymer ?
#
loop_
_entity_poly.entity_id
_entity_poly.type
_entity_poly.pdbx_seq_one_letter_code
_entity_poly.pdbx_strand_id
1 'polypeptide(L)'
;MNADYRARRFAKPVVFLLCLWPAAWLLAGIAALQSGDATSAAARALGVNPVETVQDTLGVWGLRLLLVTLAITPLRVIGGWSWLQAFRRMLGLFAFFYIAMHFLWYLFVDQAFDWRQLLADVAKRPYVTAGFTAFLLLLPLAATSTRAAMRRLGRRWQKLHRLVYVAAILGCVHYWWQVKADIREPLLYAGILAVLLGWRLHRSRRRRAAGSASGAARAQRREADRGKHQEAARTGAPVEQLVEDPPGQQ
;
A
#
# COMPACT_ATOMS: atom_id res chain seq x y z
N MET A 1 3.17 -4.32 31.06
CA MET A 1 2.59 -3.48 29.98
C MET A 1 3.65 -3.32 28.91
N ASN A 2 3.51 -4.02 27.77
CA ASN A 2 4.57 -4.20 26.77
C ASN A 2 4.99 -2.87 26.12
N ALA A 3 6.30 -2.67 25.90
CA ALA A 3 6.89 -1.50 25.25
C ALA A 3 6.21 -1.17 23.90
N ASP A 4 5.82 -2.18 23.15
CA ASP A 4 5.06 -2.07 21.89
C ASP A 4 3.68 -1.40 22.05
N TYR A 5 3.00 -1.58 23.18
CA TYR A 5 1.70 -0.96 23.42
C TYR A 5 1.84 0.55 23.69
N ARG A 6 2.83 0.95 24.48
CA ARG A 6 3.13 2.37 24.76
C ARG A 6 3.57 3.08 23.47
N ALA A 7 4.50 2.49 22.71
CA ALA A 7 4.93 3.05 21.42
C ALA A 7 3.75 3.28 20.46
N ARG A 8 2.81 2.33 20.34
CA ARG A 8 1.61 2.49 19.51
C ARG A 8 0.69 3.61 19.97
N ARG A 9 0.51 3.78 21.28
CA ARG A 9 -0.40 4.78 21.84
C ARG A 9 0.08 6.20 21.60
N PHE A 10 1.38 6.45 21.77
CA PHE A 10 1.98 7.78 21.59
C PHE A 10 2.37 8.07 20.14
N ALA A 11 2.81 7.09 19.36
CA ALA A 11 3.21 7.32 17.98
C ALA A 11 2.02 7.55 17.04
N LYS A 12 0.82 7.03 17.32
CA LYS A 12 -0.35 7.25 16.45
C LYS A 12 -0.74 8.71 16.29
N PRO A 13 -0.94 9.52 17.37
CA PRO A 13 -1.27 10.94 17.21
C PRO A 13 -0.13 11.72 16.53
N VAL A 14 1.12 11.39 16.82
CA VAL A 14 2.27 12.04 16.17
C VAL A 14 2.27 11.77 14.66
N VAL A 15 2.15 10.52 14.23
CA VAL A 15 2.08 10.16 12.81
C VAL A 15 0.83 10.76 12.14
N PHE A 16 -0.29 10.84 12.85
CA PHE A 16 -1.51 11.50 12.35
C PHE A 16 -1.26 12.98 12.07
N LEU A 17 -0.66 13.71 13.02
CA LEU A 17 -0.33 15.14 12.85
C LEU A 17 0.70 15.36 11.75
N LEU A 18 1.71 14.51 11.66
CA LEU A 18 2.69 14.55 10.57
C LEU A 18 2.04 14.34 9.19
N CYS A 19 1.08 13.42 9.10
CA CYS A 19 0.33 13.21 7.86
C CYS A 19 -0.61 14.38 7.52
N LEU A 20 -1.10 15.11 8.52
CA LEU A 20 -2.00 16.25 8.32
C LEU A 20 -1.22 17.54 8.00
N TRP A 21 0.05 17.63 8.43
CA TRP A 21 0.88 18.83 8.29
C TRP A 21 0.93 19.42 6.88
N PRO A 22 1.15 18.65 5.79
CA PRO A 22 1.19 19.21 4.44
C PRO A 22 -0.13 19.89 4.04
N ALA A 23 -1.27 19.30 4.38
CA ALA A 23 -2.58 19.88 4.12
C ALA A 23 -2.81 21.16 4.92
N ALA A 24 -2.44 21.17 6.22
CA ALA A 24 -2.52 22.35 7.05
C ALA A 24 -1.64 23.49 6.52
N TRP A 25 -0.44 23.17 6.05
CA TRP A 25 0.47 24.14 5.44
C TRP A 25 -0.09 24.75 4.14
N LEU A 26 -0.65 23.92 3.26
CA LEU A 26 -1.33 24.41 2.04
C LEU A 26 -2.51 25.31 2.36
N LEU A 27 -3.35 24.91 3.32
CA LEU A 27 -4.50 25.73 3.75
C LEU A 27 -4.05 27.07 4.34
N ALA A 28 -2.98 27.08 5.15
CA ALA A 28 -2.42 28.33 5.69
C ALA A 28 -1.91 29.25 4.57
N GLY A 29 -1.25 28.71 3.54
CA GLY A 29 -0.79 29.47 2.37
C GLY A 29 -1.94 30.07 1.57
N ILE A 30 -2.99 29.28 1.30
CA ILE A 30 -4.20 29.75 0.61
C ILE A 30 -4.90 30.84 1.43
N ALA A 31 -5.07 30.65 2.74
CA ALA A 31 -5.70 31.63 3.61
C ALA A 31 -4.90 32.95 3.66
N ALA A 32 -3.58 32.88 3.72
CA ALA A 32 -2.71 34.04 3.70
C ALA A 32 -2.84 34.83 2.39
N LEU A 33 -2.87 34.15 1.23
CA LEU A 33 -3.08 34.80 -0.07
C LEU A 33 -4.45 35.47 -0.14
N GLN A 34 -5.50 34.84 0.38
CA GLN A 34 -6.85 35.39 0.38
C GLN A 34 -6.98 36.62 1.32
N SER A 35 -6.23 36.66 2.43
CA SER A 35 -6.18 37.80 3.35
C SER A 35 -5.28 38.97 2.89
N GLY A 36 -4.61 38.79 1.75
CA GLY A 36 -3.66 39.79 1.21
C GLY A 36 -2.25 39.71 1.81
N ASP A 37 -1.98 38.76 2.70
CA ASP A 37 -0.62 38.55 3.28
C ASP A 37 0.23 37.65 2.40
N ALA A 38 0.68 38.19 1.27
CA ALA A 38 1.62 37.50 0.38
C ALA A 38 3.04 37.35 0.98
N THR A 39 3.30 38.00 2.13
CA THR A 39 4.63 38.00 2.77
C THR A 39 4.85 36.83 3.74
N SER A 40 3.79 36.12 4.12
CA SER A 40 3.89 34.95 5.00
C SER A 40 4.71 33.83 4.36
N ALA A 41 5.42 33.05 5.18
CA ALA A 41 6.19 31.91 4.71
C ALA A 41 5.34 30.88 3.96
N ALA A 42 4.09 30.68 4.40
CA ALA A 42 3.15 29.75 3.79
C ALA A 42 2.67 30.25 2.41
N ALA A 43 2.36 31.55 2.26
CA ALA A 43 2.01 32.13 0.97
C ALA A 43 3.16 32.08 -0.03
N ARG A 44 4.37 32.45 0.42
CA ARG A 44 5.59 32.36 -0.43
C ARG A 44 5.92 30.97 -0.89
N ALA A 45 5.63 29.94 -0.08
CA ALA A 45 5.83 28.55 -0.46
C ALA A 45 4.90 28.08 -1.58
N LEU A 46 3.78 28.77 -1.84
CA LEU A 46 2.91 28.49 -2.99
C LEU A 46 3.46 29.04 -4.32
N GLY A 47 4.47 29.89 -4.27
CA GLY A 47 5.18 30.40 -5.45
C GLY A 47 4.33 31.30 -6.36
N VAL A 48 4.76 31.37 -7.64
CA VAL A 48 4.12 32.25 -8.66
C VAL A 48 2.80 31.67 -9.15
N ASN A 49 2.66 30.34 -9.19
CA ASN A 49 1.43 29.66 -9.59
C ASN A 49 0.87 28.83 -8.43
N PRO A 50 0.09 29.44 -7.50
CA PRO A 50 -0.44 28.74 -6.33
C PRO A 50 -1.35 27.56 -6.67
N VAL A 51 -2.12 27.66 -7.76
CA VAL A 51 -3.06 26.61 -8.19
C VAL A 51 -2.32 25.33 -8.56
N GLU A 52 -1.29 25.45 -9.37
CA GLU A 52 -0.45 24.34 -9.79
C GLU A 52 0.34 23.75 -8.60
N THR A 53 0.92 24.63 -7.75
CA THR A 53 1.67 24.19 -6.57
C THR A 53 0.82 23.37 -5.61
N VAL A 54 -0.43 23.79 -5.37
CA VAL A 54 -1.37 23.02 -4.52
C VAL A 54 -1.70 21.69 -5.17
N GLN A 55 -2.01 21.69 -6.48
CA GLN A 55 -2.32 20.51 -7.27
C GLN A 55 -1.18 19.48 -7.17
N ASP A 56 0.04 19.89 -7.46
CA ASP A 56 1.21 19.02 -7.47
C ASP A 56 1.56 18.50 -6.06
N THR A 57 1.52 19.39 -5.06
CA THR A 57 1.80 19.01 -3.67
C THR A 57 0.81 17.94 -3.17
N LEU A 58 -0.48 18.09 -3.44
CA LEU A 58 -1.48 17.11 -3.05
C LEU A 58 -1.24 15.75 -3.73
N GLY A 59 -0.93 15.74 -5.03
CA GLY A 59 -0.63 14.53 -5.79
C GLY A 59 0.61 13.80 -5.27
N VAL A 60 1.71 14.55 -5.08
CA VAL A 60 2.98 14.01 -4.59
C VAL A 60 2.86 13.45 -3.17
N TRP A 61 2.15 14.14 -2.25
CA TRP A 61 1.93 13.59 -0.90
C TRP A 61 1.04 12.35 -0.91
N GLY A 62 0.03 12.31 -1.78
CA GLY A 62 -0.77 11.11 -1.99
C GLY A 62 0.09 9.91 -2.41
N LEU A 63 0.96 10.09 -3.40
CA LEU A 63 1.87 9.06 -3.88
C LEU A 63 2.91 8.65 -2.80
N ARG A 64 3.52 9.61 -2.09
CA ARG A 64 4.47 9.36 -1.00
C ARG A 64 3.85 8.47 0.08
N LEU A 65 2.67 8.83 0.57
CA LEU A 65 1.97 8.08 1.62
C LEU A 65 1.51 6.69 1.13
N LEU A 66 1.16 6.56 -0.15
CA LEU A 66 0.85 5.28 -0.77
C LEU A 66 2.08 4.36 -0.78
N LEU A 67 3.24 4.86 -1.20
CA LEU A 67 4.51 4.13 -1.18
C LEU A 67 4.96 3.76 0.23
N VAL A 68 4.85 4.69 1.20
CA VAL A 68 5.13 4.41 2.62
C VAL A 68 4.21 3.30 3.14
N THR A 69 2.92 3.33 2.80
CA THR A 69 1.97 2.25 3.15
C THR A 69 2.40 0.90 2.59
N LEU A 70 2.94 0.88 1.37
CA LEU A 70 3.49 -0.33 0.75
C LEU A 70 4.81 -0.76 1.42
N ALA A 71 5.64 0.16 1.85
CA ALA A 71 6.93 -0.11 2.50
C ALA A 71 6.78 -0.73 3.91
N ILE A 72 5.66 -0.54 4.60
CA ILE A 72 5.43 -1.12 5.93
C ILE A 72 5.65 -2.64 5.96
N THR A 73 5.23 -3.35 4.92
CA THR A 73 5.36 -4.82 4.89
C THR A 73 6.81 -5.30 4.81
N PRO A 74 7.66 -4.81 3.87
CA PRO A 74 9.08 -5.16 3.87
C PRO A 74 9.80 -4.69 5.13
N LEU A 75 9.55 -3.47 5.61
CA LEU A 75 10.16 -2.93 6.83
C LEU A 75 9.85 -3.79 8.06
N ARG A 76 8.59 -4.21 8.21
CA ARG A 76 8.19 -5.11 9.29
C ARG A 76 8.90 -6.45 9.23
N VAL A 77 9.13 -6.97 8.03
CA VAL A 77 9.71 -8.31 7.86
C VAL A 77 11.21 -8.30 8.00
N ILE A 78 11.88 -7.28 7.47
CA ILE A 78 13.35 -7.15 7.49
C ILE A 78 13.79 -6.64 8.87
N GLY A 79 13.12 -5.61 9.39
CA GLY A 79 13.46 -4.98 10.67
C GLY A 79 12.83 -5.64 11.90
N GLY A 80 11.96 -6.64 11.73
CA GLY A 80 11.26 -7.27 12.87
C GLY A 80 10.21 -6.37 13.55
N TRP A 81 9.95 -5.17 13.06
CA TRP A 81 9.10 -4.14 13.69
C TRP A 81 7.61 -4.40 13.50
N SER A 82 7.06 -5.30 14.32
CA SER A 82 5.65 -5.72 14.24
C SER A 82 4.66 -4.57 14.46
N TRP A 83 5.05 -3.56 15.23
CA TRP A 83 4.22 -2.41 15.57
C TRP A 83 3.88 -1.50 14.37
N LEU A 84 4.71 -1.48 13.30
CA LEU A 84 4.46 -0.70 12.08
C LEU A 84 3.13 -1.07 11.40
N GLN A 85 2.67 -2.32 11.55
CA GLN A 85 1.41 -2.77 10.97
C GLN A 85 0.20 -1.95 11.46
N ALA A 86 0.28 -1.37 12.66
CA ALA A 86 -0.79 -0.55 13.24
C ALA A 86 -1.02 0.77 12.48
N PHE A 87 -0.02 1.26 11.74
CA PHE A 87 -0.08 2.52 10.98
C PHE A 87 -0.55 2.32 9.54
N ARG A 88 -0.43 1.10 9.01
CA ARG A 88 -0.71 0.82 7.59
C ARG A 88 -2.08 1.33 7.13
N ARG A 89 -3.12 1.11 7.94
CA ARG A 89 -4.48 1.55 7.62
C ARG A 89 -4.59 3.08 7.62
N MET A 90 -4.01 3.73 8.62
CA MET A 90 -4.03 5.18 8.74
C MET A 90 -3.30 5.85 7.59
N LEU A 91 -2.08 5.41 7.28
CA LEU A 91 -1.28 5.91 6.17
C LEU A 91 -1.97 5.69 4.81
N GLY A 92 -2.60 4.51 4.61
CA GLY A 92 -3.36 4.24 3.39
C GLY A 92 -4.60 5.13 3.22
N LEU A 93 -5.28 5.47 4.32
CA LEU A 93 -6.41 6.41 4.30
C LEU A 93 -5.94 7.85 4.06
N PHE A 94 -4.81 8.27 4.63
CA PHE A 94 -4.21 9.57 4.31
C PHE A 94 -3.73 9.64 2.85
N ALA A 95 -3.16 8.56 2.30
CA ALA A 95 -2.83 8.51 0.86
C ALA A 95 -4.09 8.75 0.01
N PHE A 96 -5.19 8.06 0.33
CA PHE A 96 -6.46 8.27 -0.35
C PHE A 96 -7.00 9.69 -0.15
N PHE A 97 -6.91 10.25 1.06
CA PHE A 97 -7.31 11.63 1.34
C PHE A 97 -6.61 12.64 0.44
N TYR A 98 -5.27 12.56 0.33
CA TYR A 98 -4.50 13.47 -0.52
C TYR A 98 -4.82 13.29 -2.01
N ILE A 99 -4.97 12.05 -2.47
CA ILE A 99 -5.34 11.76 -3.87
C ILE A 99 -6.75 12.24 -4.17
N ALA A 100 -7.69 12.12 -3.22
CA ALA A 100 -9.04 12.64 -3.36
C ALA A 100 -9.04 14.18 -3.40
N MET A 101 -8.26 14.85 -2.53
CA MET A 101 -8.11 16.30 -2.55
C MET A 101 -7.46 16.78 -3.85
N HIS A 102 -6.44 16.06 -4.37
CA HIS A 102 -5.82 16.34 -5.66
C HIS A 102 -6.85 16.27 -6.80
N PHE A 103 -7.68 15.23 -6.83
CA PHE A 103 -8.74 15.09 -7.83
C PHE A 103 -9.82 16.16 -7.70
N LEU A 104 -10.25 16.47 -6.47
CA LEU A 104 -11.25 17.52 -6.22
C LEU A 104 -10.71 18.90 -6.59
N TRP A 105 -9.43 19.19 -6.28
CA TRP A 105 -8.80 20.44 -6.67
C TRP A 105 -8.78 20.61 -8.20
N TYR A 106 -8.40 19.56 -8.93
CA TYR A 106 -8.48 19.55 -10.39
C TYR A 106 -9.91 19.82 -10.87
N LEU A 107 -10.91 19.13 -10.31
CA LEU A 107 -12.29 19.25 -10.74
C LEU A 107 -12.89 20.63 -10.47
N PHE A 108 -12.66 21.19 -9.27
CA PHE A 108 -13.30 22.44 -8.85
C PHE A 108 -12.52 23.69 -9.23
N VAL A 109 -11.19 23.65 -9.18
CA VAL A 109 -10.35 24.83 -9.39
C VAL A 109 -9.83 24.91 -10.82
N ASP A 110 -9.36 23.80 -11.37
CA ASP A 110 -8.79 23.78 -12.72
C ASP A 110 -9.87 23.65 -13.80
N GLN A 111 -10.87 22.79 -13.61
CA GLN A 111 -11.96 22.53 -14.56
C GLN A 111 -13.25 23.31 -14.29
N ALA A 112 -13.31 24.13 -13.23
CA ALA A 112 -14.51 24.88 -12.82
C ALA A 112 -15.80 24.02 -12.81
N PHE A 113 -15.68 22.73 -12.46
CA PHE A 113 -16.76 21.74 -12.41
C PHE A 113 -17.38 21.40 -13.78
N ASP A 114 -16.64 21.58 -14.88
CA ASP A 114 -17.12 21.19 -16.21
C ASP A 114 -16.91 19.67 -16.44
N TRP A 115 -17.99 18.90 -16.31
CA TRP A 115 -17.99 17.45 -16.55
C TRP A 115 -17.67 17.07 -18.00
N ARG A 116 -18.05 17.91 -18.97
CA ARG A 116 -17.74 17.64 -20.38
C ARG A 116 -16.26 17.77 -20.65
N GLN A 117 -15.64 18.80 -20.07
CA GLN A 117 -14.20 19.01 -20.15
C GLN A 117 -13.44 17.89 -19.44
N LEU A 118 -13.87 17.47 -18.24
CA LEU A 118 -13.28 16.36 -17.51
C LEU A 118 -13.30 15.07 -18.35
N LEU A 119 -14.45 14.71 -18.93
CA LEU A 119 -14.56 13.51 -19.77
C LEU A 119 -13.71 13.62 -21.04
N ALA A 120 -13.63 14.79 -21.64
CA ALA A 120 -12.77 15.06 -22.79
C ALA A 120 -11.29 14.90 -22.43
N ASP A 121 -10.86 15.39 -21.26
CA ASP A 121 -9.49 15.25 -20.77
C ASP A 121 -9.14 13.80 -20.46
N VAL A 122 -10.05 13.06 -19.82
CA VAL A 122 -9.86 11.62 -19.59
C VAL A 122 -9.73 10.86 -20.92
N ALA A 123 -10.46 11.23 -21.97
CA ALA A 123 -10.40 10.56 -23.25
C ALA A 123 -9.17 10.94 -24.09
N LYS A 124 -8.71 12.20 -24.00
CA LYS A 124 -7.67 12.75 -24.88
C LYS A 124 -6.27 12.75 -24.25
N ARG A 125 -6.16 12.75 -22.91
CA ARG A 125 -4.90 12.88 -22.20
C ARG A 125 -4.56 11.59 -21.44
N PRO A 126 -3.66 10.74 -21.96
CA PRO A 126 -3.36 9.43 -21.35
C PRO A 126 -2.92 9.51 -19.88
N TYR A 127 -2.22 10.58 -19.48
CA TYR A 127 -1.82 10.76 -18.08
C TYR A 127 -3.03 11.01 -17.17
N VAL A 128 -4.04 11.78 -17.62
CA VAL A 128 -5.29 11.99 -16.87
C VAL A 128 -6.03 10.67 -16.72
N THR A 129 -6.13 9.88 -17.80
CA THR A 129 -6.74 8.54 -17.76
C THR A 129 -6.09 7.62 -16.74
N ALA A 130 -4.74 7.60 -16.67
CA ALA A 130 -3.99 6.80 -15.72
C ALA A 130 -4.27 7.24 -14.27
N GLY A 131 -4.23 8.55 -14.00
CA GLY A 131 -4.51 9.12 -12.66
C GLY A 131 -5.95 8.87 -12.22
N PHE A 132 -6.92 9.12 -13.12
CA PHE A 132 -8.33 8.87 -12.84
C PHE A 132 -8.63 7.39 -12.58
N THR A 133 -8.05 6.50 -13.35
CA THR A 133 -8.18 5.04 -13.13
C THR A 133 -7.56 4.64 -11.78
N ALA A 134 -6.38 5.18 -11.43
CA ALA A 134 -5.78 4.94 -10.12
C ALA A 134 -6.69 5.39 -8.98
N PHE A 135 -7.30 6.58 -9.09
CA PHE A 135 -8.26 7.09 -8.12
C PHE A 135 -9.48 6.18 -7.98
N LEU A 136 -10.10 5.77 -9.10
CA LEU A 136 -11.25 4.86 -9.09
C LEU A 136 -10.93 3.51 -8.43
N LEU A 137 -9.71 2.99 -8.61
CA LEU A 137 -9.27 1.77 -7.93
C LEU A 137 -9.11 1.97 -6.41
N LEU A 138 -8.72 3.17 -5.97
CA LEU A 138 -8.55 3.47 -4.54
C LEU A 138 -9.87 3.70 -3.80
N LEU A 139 -10.94 4.13 -4.48
CA LEU A 139 -12.27 4.34 -3.88
C LEU A 139 -12.78 3.11 -3.11
N PRO A 140 -12.91 1.91 -3.73
CA PRO A 140 -13.37 0.73 -3.01
C PRO A 140 -12.41 0.28 -1.91
N LEU A 141 -11.11 0.55 -2.03
CA LEU A 141 -10.13 0.24 -1.00
C LEU A 141 -10.36 1.11 0.25
N ALA A 142 -10.59 2.41 0.06
CA ALA A 142 -10.89 3.34 1.14
C ALA A 142 -12.24 3.00 1.80
N ALA A 143 -13.30 2.80 1.00
CA ALA A 143 -14.63 2.44 1.48
C ALA A 143 -14.65 1.14 2.30
N THR A 144 -13.85 0.15 1.89
CA THR A 144 -13.75 -1.15 2.58
C THR A 144 -12.67 -1.21 3.67
N SER A 145 -12.05 -0.09 4.01
CA SER A 145 -11.02 0.01 5.06
C SER A 145 -11.59 0.04 6.49
N THR A 146 -12.88 -0.23 6.70
CA THR A 146 -13.51 -0.32 8.03
C THR A 146 -13.35 -1.71 8.63
N ARG A 147 -13.37 -1.82 9.98
CA ARG A 147 -13.35 -3.12 10.67
C ARG A 147 -14.55 -4.00 10.30
N ALA A 148 -15.71 -3.37 10.10
CA ALA A 148 -16.93 -4.08 9.69
C ALA A 148 -16.79 -4.67 8.29
N ALA A 149 -16.29 -3.89 7.32
CA ALA A 149 -16.06 -4.36 5.95
C ALA A 149 -15.02 -5.49 5.90
N MET A 150 -13.93 -5.38 6.67
CA MET A 150 -12.92 -6.46 6.76
C MET A 150 -13.51 -7.79 7.27
N ARG A 151 -14.35 -7.71 8.31
CA ARG A 151 -15.05 -8.91 8.83
C ARG A 151 -16.04 -9.48 7.82
N ARG A 152 -16.83 -8.61 7.18
CA ARG A 152 -17.87 -9.01 6.21
C ARG A 152 -17.27 -9.62 4.93
N LEU A 153 -16.21 -9.06 4.41
CA LEU A 153 -15.57 -9.50 3.16
C LEU A 153 -14.58 -10.67 3.35
N GLY A 154 -14.01 -10.87 4.54
CA GLY A 154 -13.10 -11.95 4.85
C GLY A 154 -11.95 -12.08 3.83
N ARG A 155 -11.83 -13.26 3.18
CA ARG A 155 -10.78 -13.52 2.17
C ARG A 155 -10.91 -12.64 0.92
N ARG A 156 -12.11 -12.17 0.56
CA ARG A 156 -12.35 -11.29 -0.59
C ARG A 156 -11.73 -9.92 -0.36
N TRP A 157 -11.71 -9.45 0.89
CA TRP A 157 -11.05 -8.20 1.27
C TRP A 157 -9.57 -8.18 0.87
N GLN A 158 -8.85 -9.27 1.10
CA GLN A 158 -7.44 -9.36 0.72
C GLN A 158 -7.22 -9.34 -0.80
N LYS A 159 -8.14 -9.95 -1.57
CA LYS A 159 -8.09 -9.92 -3.04
C LYS A 159 -8.34 -8.50 -3.56
N LEU A 160 -9.37 -7.83 -3.05
CA LEU A 160 -9.70 -6.45 -3.39
C LEU A 160 -8.52 -5.51 -3.08
N HIS A 161 -7.92 -5.60 -1.89
CA HIS A 161 -6.82 -4.73 -1.48
C HIS A 161 -5.50 -4.97 -2.25
N ARG A 162 -5.42 -5.98 -3.11
CA ARG A 162 -4.31 -6.12 -4.07
C ARG A 162 -4.36 -5.08 -5.18
N LEU A 163 -5.51 -4.48 -5.45
CA LEU A 163 -5.64 -3.39 -6.43
C LEU A 163 -4.78 -2.17 -6.07
N VAL A 164 -4.35 -2.03 -4.80
CA VAL A 164 -3.41 -1.00 -4.38
C VAL A 164 -2.09 -1.03 -5.18
N TYR A 165 -1.66 -2.21 -5.65
CA TYR A 165 -0.44 -2.30 -6.45
C TYR A 165 -0.64 -1.74 -7.86
N VAL A 166 -1.80 -2.03 -8.46
CA VAL A 166 -2.18 -1.47 -9.77
C VAL A 166 -2.34 0.04 -9.66
N ALA A 167 -3.04 0.52 -8.62
CA ALA A 167 -3.21 1.95 -8.36
C ALA A 167 -1.86 2.67 -8.18
N ALA A 168 -0.89 2.05 -7.46
CA ALA A 168 0.43 2.63 -7.27
C ALA A 168 1.23 2.69 -8.59
N ILE A 169 1.15 1.66 -9.44
CA ILE A 169 1.79 1.66 -10.76
C ILE A 169 1.20 2.77 -11.62
N LEU A 170 -0.13 2.85 -11.71
CA LEU A 170 -0.83 3.89 -12.47
C LEU A 170 -0.53 5.29 -11.95
N GLY A 171 -0.41 5.47 -10.62
CA GLY A 171 -0.02 6.74 -10.01
C GLY A 171 1.41 7.16 -10.40
N CYS A 172 2.37 6.23 -10.42
CA CYS A 172 3.73 6.51 -10.90
C CYS A 172 3.75 6.83 -12.40
N VAL A 173 2.98 6.11 -13.23
CA VAL A 173 2.86 6.37 -14.67
C VAL A 173 2.20 7.72 -14.93
N HIS A 174 1.14 8.07 -14.19
CA HIS A 174 0.50 9.38 -14.23
C HIS A 174 1.49 10.51 -13.95
N TYR A 175 2.26 10.38 -12.85
CA TYR A 175 3.27 11.38 -12.49
C TYR A 175 4.38 11.48 -13.53
N TRP A 176 4.88 10.34 -14.05
CA TRP A 176 5.90 10.30 -15.09
C TRP A 176 5.48 11.03 -16.37
N TRP A 177 4.24 10.84 -16.81
CA TRP A 177 3.75 11.46 -18.05
C TRP A 177 3.38 12.93 -17.89
N GLN A 178 3.08 13.38 -16.68
CA GLN A 178 2.78 14.78 -16.40
C GLN A 178 4.02 15.66 -16.42
N VAL A 179 5.15 15.16 -15.90
CA VAL A 179 6.37 15.92 -15.77
C VAL A 179 7.08 16.03 -17.12
N LYS A 180 7.28 17.27 -17.60
CA LYS A 180 7.87 17.53 -18.92
C LYS A 180 9.38 17.83 -18.88
N ALA A 181 9.89 18.36 -17.77
CA ALA A 181 11.25 18.90 -17.70
C ALA A 181 12.17 18.10 -16.76
N ASP A 182 11.78 17.85 -15.53
CA ASP A 182 12.62 17.16 -14.53
C ASP A 182 12.05 15.77 -14.18
N ILE A 183 12.61 14.73 -14.82
CA ILE A 183 12.22 13.34 -14.62
C ILE A 183 12.83 12.70 -13.36
N ARG A 184 13.66 13.41 -12.59
CA ARG A 184 14.39 12.86 -11.44
C ARG A 184 13.46 12.38 -10.35
N GLU A 185 12.47 13.20 -9.98
CA GLU A 185 11.49 12.81 -8.95
C GLU A 185 10.59 11.65 -9.39
N PRO A 186 9.94 11.65 -10.57
CA PRO A 186 9.19 10.49 -11.06
C PRO A 186 10.01 9.22 -11.11
N LEU A 187 11.29 9.30 -11.55
CA LEU A 187 12.19 8.16 -11.59
C LEU A 187 12.49 7.60 -10.19
N LEU A 188 12.69 8.47 -9.21
CA LEU A 188 12.89 8.07 -7.81
C LEU A 188 11.70 7.27 -7.29
N TYR A 189 10.46 7.77 -7.48
CA TYR A 189 9.27 7.07 -6.98
C TYR A 189 9.00 5.77 -7.74
N ALA A 190 9.23 5.74 -9.05
CA ALA A 190 9.15 4.53 -9.85
C ALA A 190 10.19 3.49 -9.39
N GLY A 191 11.42 3.91 -9.09
CA GLY A 191 12.47 3.06 -8.54
C GLY A 191 12.10 2.48 -7.17
N ILE A 192 11.60 3.32 -6.25
CA ILE A 192 11.10 2.87 -4.94
C ILE A 192 9.99 1.83 -5.13
N LEU A 193 9.01 2.10 -5.99
CA LEU A 193 7.92 1.17 -6.27
C LEU A 193 8.44 -0.14 -6.84
N ALA A 194 9.37 -0.10 -7.80
CA ALA A 194 9.97 -1.29 -8.40
C ALA A 194 10.68 -2.17 -7.36
N VAL A 195 11.44 -1.58 -6.44
CA VAL A 195 12.09 -2.29 -5.33
C VAL A 195 11.05 -2.94 -4.41
N LEU A 196 10.00 -2.20 -4.02
CA LEU A 196 8.94 -2.72 -3.15
C LEU A 196 8.17 -3.88 -3.78
N LEU A 197 7.83 -3.79 -5.06
CA LEU A 197 7.13 -4.84 -5.79
C LEU A 197 8.04 -6.02 -6.09
N GLY A 198 9.29 -5.80 -6.48
CA GLY A 198 10.30 -6.82 -6.72
C GLY A 198 10.56 -7.67 -5.47
N TRP A 199 10.74 -7.02 -4.30
CA TRP A 199 10.88 -7.71 -3.03
C TRP A 199 9.66 -8.60 -2.70
N ARG A 200 8.44 -8.10 -2.94
CA ARG A 200 7.21 -8.87 -2.70
C ARG A 200 7.10 -10.08 -3.63
N LEU A 201 7.42 -9.89 -4.91
CA LEU A 201 7.39 -10.96 -5.90
C LEU A 201 8.43 -12.06 -5.54
N HIS A 202 9.66 -11.66 -5.23
CA HIS A 202 10.71 -12.57 -4.78
C HIS A 202 10.26 -13.38 -3.55
N ARG A 203 9.74 -12.71 -2.53
CA ARG A 203 9.25 -13.37 -1.32
C ARG A 203 8.08 -14.31 -1.60
N SER A 204 7.15 -13.95 -2.48
CA SER A 204 6.02 -14.80 -2.85
C SER A 204 6.48 -16.07 -3.57
N ARG A 205 7.48 -15.96 -4.47
CA ARG A 205 8.09 -17.09 -5.17
C ARG A 205 8.78 -18.04 -4.19
N ARG A 206 9.59 -17.52 -3.26
CA ARG A 206 10.25 -18.32 -2.22
C ARG A 206 9.23 -19.08 -1.35
N ARG A 207 8.14 -18.44 -0.93
CA ARG A 207 7.09 -19.11 -0.14
C ARG A 207 6.39 -20.22 -0.90
N ARG A 208 6.15 -20.05 -2.21
CA ARG A 208 5.55 -21.08 -3.06
C ARG A 208 6.49 -22.26 -3.21
N ALA A 209 7.77 -22.04 -3.47
CA ALA A 209 8.78 -23.08 -3.58
C ALA A 209 8.91 -23.89 -2.28
N ALA A 210 8.98 -23.22 -1.11
CA ALA A 210 9.02 -23.89 0.19
C ALA A 210 7.74 -24.70 0.48
N GLY A 211 6.57 -24.18 0.10
CA GLY A 211 5.29 -24.88 0.24
C GLY A 211 5.21 -26.14 -0.64
N SER A 212 5.71 -26.07 -1.88
CA SER A 212 5.78 -27.19 -2.80
C SER A 212 6.73 -28.29 -2.27
N ALA A 213 7.93 -27.93 -1.79
CA ALA A 213 8.89 -28.86 -1.20
C ALA A 213 8.32 -29.57 0.05
N SER A 214 7.67 -28.81 0.94
CA SER A 214 7.01 -29.37 2.12
C SER A 214 5.84 -30.27 1.77
N GLY A 215 5.09 -29.96 0.70
CA GLY A 215 4.01 -30.80 0.18
C GLY A 215 4.54 -32.14 -0.36
N ALA A 216 5.60 -32.11 -1.16
CA ALA A 216 6.26 -33.31 -1.69
C ALA A 216 6.80 -34.22 -0.57
N ALA A 217 7.48 -33.64 0.43
CA ALA A 217 8.00 -34.39 1.57
C ALA A 217 6.88 -35.06 2.39
N ARG A 218 5.73 -34.36 2.56
CA ARG A 218 4.54 -34.93 3.23
C ARG A 218 3.89 -36.06 2.42
N ALA A 219 3.85 -35.94 1.08
CA ALA A 219 3.35 -36.98 0.20
C ALA A 219 4.21 -38.26 0.30
N GLN A 220 5.53 -38.09 0.22
CA GLN A 220 6.48 -39.23 0.37
C GLN A 220 6.36 -39.94 1.73
N ARG A 221 6.21 -39.18 2.83
CA ARG A 221 5.99 -39.79 4.15
C ARG A 221 4.68 -40.57 4.21
N ARG A 222 3.60 -40.07 3.63
CA ARG A 222 2.30 -40.77 3.58
C ARG A 222 2.38 -42.05 2.75
N GLU A 223 3.15 -42.06 1.66
CA GLU A 223 3.38 -43.27 0.84
C GLU A 223 4.18 -44.29 1.60
N ALA A 224 5.27 -43.89 2.28
CA ALA A 224 6.06 -44.74 3.13
C ALA A 224 5.24 -45.37 4.28
N ASP A 225 4.38 -44.56 4.95
CA ASP A 225 3.50 -45.05 6.00
C ASP A 225 2.47 -46.05 5.46
N ARG A 226 1.88 -45.77 4.26
CA ARG A 226 0.97 -46.74 3.61
C ARG A 226 1.66 -48.04 3.25
N GLY A 227 2.91 -47.95 2.75
CA GLY A 227 3.71 -49.15 2.46
C GLY A 227 3.92 -50.03 3.70
N LYS A 228 4.30 -49.42 4.83
CA LYS A 228 4.45 -50.11 6.12
C LYS A 228 3.15 -50.77 6.59
N HIS A 229 2.02 -50.08 6.50
CA HIS A 229 0.71 -50.65 6.88
C HIS A 229 0.29 -51.81 5.97
N GLN A 230 0.60 -51.73 4.66
CA GLN A 230 0.33 -52.84 3.73
C GLN A 230 1.24 -54.07 3.99
N GLU A 231 2.49 -53.84 4.35
CA GLU A 231 3.43 -54.89 4.68
C GLU A 231 3.08 -55.55 6.01
N ALA A 232 2.69 -54.79 7.04
CA ALA A 232 2.19 -55.31 8.29
C ALA A 232 0.91 -56.15 8.09
N ALA A 233 0.00 -55.68 7.23
CA ALA A 233 -1.23 -56.44 6.90
C ALA A 233 -0.95 -57.76 6.14
N ARG A 234 0.14 -57.82 5.34
CA ARG A 234 0.57 -59.04 4.63
C ARG A 234 1.26 -60.03 5.55
N THR A 235 2.04 -59.56 6.51
CA THR A 235 2.82 -60.42 7.43
C THR A 235 2.05 -60.80 8.68
N GLY A 236 0.82 -60.32 8.89
CA GLY A 236 -0.01 -60.61 10.07
C GLY A 236 0.61 -60.08 11.39
N ALA A 237 1.60 -59.22 11.32
CA ALA A 237 2.21 -58.61 12.49
C ALA A 237 1.32 -57.53 13.11
N PRO A 238 1.15 -57.53 14.45
CA PRO A 238 0.36 -56.51 15.12
C PRO A 238 1.03 -55.11 14.90
N VAL A 239 0.21 -54.13 14.52
CA VAL A 239 0.59 -52.73 14.18
C VAL A 239 1.33 -52.01 15.34
N GLU A 240 1.22 -52.55 16.57
CA GLU A 240 1.73 -51.99 17.82
C GLU A 240 3.28 -52.04 17.90
N GLN A 241 3.95 -52.92 17.15
CA GLN A 241 5.41 -53.02 17.14
C GLN A 241 6.15 -52.07 16.18
N LEU A 242 5.42 -51.22 15.40
CA LEU A 242 5.99 -50.27 14.46
C LEU A 242 6.12 -48.85 14.96
N VAL A 243 5.70 -48.60 16.21
CA VAL A 243 5.93 -47.35 16.93
C VAL A 243 7.13 -47.51 17.86
N GLU A 244 8.29 -47.87 17.32
CA GLU A 244 9.54 -47.75 18.06
C GLU A 244 10.10 -46.34 17.90
N ASP A 245 10.24 -45.70 19.06
CA ASP A 245 11.10 -44.61 19.54
C ASP A 245 11.64 -43.56 18.57
N PRO A 246 11.48 -42.28 18.94
CA PRO A 246 12.28 -41.23 18.30
C PRO A 246 13.78 -41.40 18.73
N PRO A 247 14.73 -41.36 17.80
CA PRO A 247 16.14 -41.43 18.16
C PRO A 247 16.58 -40.14 18.88
N GLY A 248 17.08 -40.33 20.11
CA GLY A 248 18.05 -39.43 20.70
C GLY A 248 17.59 -38.44 21.72
N GLN A 249 17.49 -38.87 22.98
CA GLN A 249 17.98 -38.07 24.12
C GLN A 249 19.18 -38.84 24.71
N GLN A 250 20.37 -38.38 24.35
CA GLN A 250 21.58 -38.43 25.19
C GLN A 250 22.31 -37.12 25.02
#